data_b859229c5ab4fb22b8f1ca3439a653eb
#
_entry.id   b859229c5ab4fb22b8f1ca3439a653eb
#
_cell.length_a   1.000
_cell.length_b   1.000
_cell.length_c   1.000
_cell.angle_alpha   90.00
_cell.angle_beta   90.00
_cell.angle_gamma   90.00
#
_symmetry.space_group_name_H-M   'P 1'
#
loop_
_entity.id
_entity.type
_entity.pdbx_description
1 polymer ?
#
loop_
_entity_poly.entity_id
_entity_poly.type
_entity_poly.pdbx_seq_one_letter_code
_entity_poly.pdbx_strand_id
1 'polypeptide(L)'
;MTRAVIFDMDGLLTDSERIGVSGIQACGRLQGLDIPEAFILQTLGATSAHSGALYRANFPGIDVVRLFEDFRVYMHGKAERGEIPLKKGALALLDALDARGVPCAVASSSMRETVRLYLDKAGVLGRFAAVVTGGGRLPSKPAPDIFLEAARHLGVMPAHCLALEDSANGVRAGRAAGMRVGMVPDLIPFSPALAPYCDFVADDLSRVIPLL
;
A
#
# COMPACT_ATOMS: atom_id res chain seq x y z
N MET A 1 5.71 -22.35 8.81
CA MET A 1 5.05 -21.64 9.92
C MET A 1 5.45 -20.17 9.83
N THR A 2 4.50 -19.27 9.75
CA THR A 2 4.73 -17.82 9.69
C THR A 2 5.30 -17.32 11.00
N ARG A 3 6.45 -16.63 10.95
CA ARG A 3 7.13 -16.09 12.14
C ARG A 3 7.10 -14.56 12.20
N ALA A 4 6.74 -13.92 11.08
CA ALA A 4 6.54 -12.48 11.00
C ALA A 4 5.58 -12.16 9.86
N VAL A 5 4.86 -11.03 9.96
CA VAL A 5 3.98 -10.52 8.89
C VAL A 5 4.45 -9.13 8.47
N ILE A 6 4.57 -8.92 7.16
CA ILE A 6 4.98 -7.65 6.58
C ILE A 6 3.84 -7.16 5.71
N PHE A 7 3.29 -6.01 6.07
CA PHE A 7 2.15 -5.39 5.41
C PHE A 7 2.60 -4.32 4.42
N ASP A 8 2.00 -4.28 3.25
CA ASP A 8 1.86 -3.00 2.56
C ASP A 8 0.92 -2.08 3.34
N MET A 9 0.82 -0.81 2.95
CA MET A 9 -0.04 0.16 3.63
C MET A 9 -1.22 0.60 2.77
N ASP A 10 -0.93 1.20 1.62
CA ASP A 10 -1.91 1.88 0.78
C ASP A 10 -2.79 0.86 0.03
N GLY A 11 -4.11 0.90 0.25
CA GLY A 11 -5.03 -0.11 -0.30
C GLY A 11 -5.11 -1.42 0.51
N LEU A 12 -4.11 -1.71 1.37
CA LEU A 12 -4.10 -2.92 2.20
C LEU A 12 -4.48 -2.66 3.68
N LEU A 13 -3.68 -1.85 4.38
CA LEU A 13 -3.95 -1.48 5.79
C LEU A 13 -4.90 -0.31 5.88
N THR A 14 -4.75 0.68 4.98
CA THR A 14 -5.53 1.91 4.95
C THR A 14 -6.31 2.02 3.65
N ASP A 15 -7.52 2.60 3.72
CA ASP A 15 -8.37 2.84 2.54
C ASP A 15 -7.98 4.15 1.83
N SER A 16 -6.66 4.35 1.71
CA SER A 16 -6.07 5.57 1.13
C SER A 16 -6.28 5.67 -0.38
N GLU A 17 -6.39 4.54 -1.10
CA GLU A 17 -6.59 4.56 -2.55
C GLU A 17 -7.96 5.11 -2.95
N ARG A 18 -9.07 4.74 -2.27
CA ARG A 18 -10.42 5.31 -2.55
C ARG A 18 -10.46 6.80 -2.30
N ILE A 19 -9.83 7.25 -1.21
CA ILE A 19 -9.72 8.67 -0.90
C ILE A 19 -8.83 9.37 -1.92
N GLY A 20 -7.77 8.69 -2.38
CA GLY A 20 -6.87 9.15 -3.41
C GLY A 20 -7.58 9.38 -4.76
N VAL A 21 -8.46 8.46 -5.18
CA VAL A 21 -9.29 8.63 -6.38
C VAL A 21 -10.11 9.92 -6.29
N SER A 22 -10.83 10.12 -5.18
CA SER A 22 -11.61 11.35 -4.95
C SER A 22 -10.73 12.60 -4.89
N GLY A 23 -9.51 12.47 -4.35
CA GLY A 23 -8.52 13.54 -4.27
C GLY A 23 -8.03 13.98 -5.64
N ILE A 24 -7.64 13.05 -6.51
CA ILE A 24 -7.21 13.36 -7.88
C ILE A 24 -8.34 14.03 -8.66
N GLN A 25 -9.58 13.54 -8.53
CA GLN A 25 -10.73 14.16 -9.16
C GLN A 25 -10.95 15.60 -8.68
N ALA A 26 -10.84 15.82 -7.38
CA ALA A 26 -10.97 17.16 -6.80
C ALA A 26 -9.88 18.11 -7.32
N CYS A 27 -8.62 17.66 -7.34
CA CYS A 27 -7.48 18.44 -7.82
C CYS A 27 -7.55 18.70 -9.35
N GLY A 28 -8.05 17.71 -10.13
CA GLY A 28 -8.30 17.90 -11.56
C GLY A 28 -9.32 19.03 -11.82
N ARG A 29 -10.42 19.06 -11.05
CA ARG A 29 -11.43 20.13 -11.15
C ARG A 29 -10.88 21.52 -10.83
N LEU A 30 -9.86 21.64 -9.96
CA LEU A 30 -9.19 22.93 -9.74
C LEU A 30 -8.45 23.45 -10.99
N GLN A 31 -8.14 22.57 -11.93
CA GLN A 31 -7.56 22.89 -13.23
C GLN A 31 -8.60 22.87 -14.37
N GLY A 32 -9.90 22.80 -14.05
CA GLY A 32 -10.99 22.74 -15.03
C GLY A 32 -11.10 21.40 -15.76
N LEU A 33 -10.49 20.33 -15.21
CA LEU A 33 -10.46 19.00 -15.83
C LEU A 33 -11.35 18.02 -15.03
N ASP A 34 -12.14 17.24 -15.77
CA ASP A 34 -12.87 16.10 -15.21
C ASP A 34 -12.06 14.81 -15.52
N ILE A 35 -11.44 14.26 -14.49
CA ILE A 35 -10.59 13.07 -14.62
C ILE A 35 -11.42 11.85 -14.22
N PRO A 36 -11.74 10.95 -15.18
CA PRO A 36 -12.56 9.78 -14.89
C PRO A 36 -11.88 8.81 -13.92
N GLU A 37 -12.64 8.22 -13.00
CA GLU A 37 -12.16 7.18 -12.09
C GLU A 37 -11.44 6.04 -12.83
N ALA A 38 -12.04 5.54 -13.91
CA ALA A 38 -11.47 4.48 -14.73
C ALA A 38 -10.07 4.80 -15.28
N PHE A 39 -9.74 6.09 -15.49
CA PHE A 39 -8.38 6.51 -15.84
C PHE A 39 -7.47 6.52 -14.61
N ILE A 40 -7.95 7.01 -13.47
CA ILE A 40 -7.17 7.08 -12.23
C ILE A 40 -6.74 5.67 -11.81
N LEU A 41 -7.65 4.69 -11.90
CA LEU A 41 -7.36 3.28 -11.59
C LEU A 41 -6.18 2.71 -12.39
N GLN A 42 -5.95 3.19 -13.63
CA GLN A 42 -4.81 2.76 -14.44
C GLN A 42 -3.46 3.30 -13.91
N THR A 43 -3.49 4.31 -13.05
CA THR A 43 -2.29 4.93 -12.47
C THR A 43 -1.94 4.39 -11.08
N LEU A 44 -2.82 3.57 -10.47
CA LEU A 44 -2.57 2.99 -9.16
C LEU A 44 -1.38 2.01 -9.19
N GLY A 45 -0.58 2.04 -8.15
CA GLY A 45 0.63 1.22 -8.05
C GLY A 45 1.76 1.58 -9.03
N ALA A 46 1.58 2.62 -9.85
CA ALA A 46 2.63 3.12 -10.75
C ALA A 46 3.51 4.16 -10.07
N THR A 47 4.72 4.37 -10.60
CA THR A 47 5.58 5.47 -10.14
C THR A 47 4.99 6.83 -10.53
N SER A 48 5.28 7.88 -9.76
CA SER A 48 4.83 9.25 -10.07
C SER A 48 5.28 9.72 -11.46
N ALA A 49 6.46 9.29 -11.92
CA ALA A 49 6.97 9.60 -13.25
C ALA A 49 6.08 8.97 -14.35
N HIS A 50 5.73 7.69 -14.19
CA HIS A 50 4.87 6.98 -15.14
C HIS A 50 3.44 7.54 -15.11
N SER A 51 2.84 7.71 -13.94
CA SER A 51 1.52 8.31 -13.81
C SER A 51 1.48 9.72 -14.41
N GLY A 52 2.50 10.55 -14.14
CA GLY A 52 2.60 11.88 -14.68
C GLY A 52 2.68 11.91 -16.22
N ALA A 53 3.36 10.94 -16.83
CA ALA A 53 3.39 10.79 -18.29
C ALA A 53 2.01 10.44 -18.86
N LEU A 54 1.28 9.53 -18.19
CA LEU A 54 -0.09 9.15 -18.57
C LEU A 54 -1.05 10.36 -18.47
N TYR A 55 -0.99 11.14 -17.38
CA TYR A 55 -1.80 12.35 -17.25
C TYR A 55 -1.54 13.35 -18.37
N ARG A 56 -0.28 13.66 -18.70
CA ARG A 56 0.07 14.58 -19.79
C ARG A 56 -0.43 14.09 -21.15
N ALA A 57 -0.35 12.79 -21.39
CA ALA A 57 -0.77 12.20 -22.68
C ALA A 57 -2.30 12.25 -22.88
N ASN A 58 -3.09 12.16 -21.78
CA ASN A 58 -4.55 12.03 -21.87
C ASN A 58 -5.31 13.33 -21.56
N PHE A 59 -4.69 14.29 -20.88
CA PHE A 59 -5.31 15.56 -20.50
C PHE A 59 -4.46 16.73 -20.98
N PRO A 60 -4.66 17.20 -22.22
CA PRO A 60 -3.94 18.35 -22.76
C PRO A 60 -4.10 19.59 -21.87
N GLY A 61 -2.99 20.24 -21.56
CA GLY A 61 -2.96 21.44 -20.71
C GLY A 61 -2.92 21.19 -19.20
N ILE A 62 -2.93 19.92 -18.76
CA ILE A 62 -2.77 19.61 -17.34
C ILE A 62 -1.40 20.01 -16.80
N ASP A 63 -1.37 20.73 -15.69
CA ASP A 63 -0.16 20.90 -14.88
C ASP A 63 -0.04 19.72 -13.90
N VAL A 64 0.75 18.73 -14.29
CA VAL A 64 0.93 17.50 -13.48
C VAL A 64 1.68 17.78 -12.18
N VAL A 65 2.59 18.76 -12.17
CA VAL A 65 3.33 19.11 -10.94
C VAL A 65 2.36 19.66 -9.93
N ARG A 66 1.55 20.65 -10.33
CA ARG A 66 0.50 21.22 -9.49
C ARG A 66 -0.54 20.17 -9.08
N LEU A 67 -0.97 19.28 -9.99
CA LEU A 67 -1.90 18.20 -9.67
C LEU A 67 -1.40 17.37 -8.50
N PHE A 68 -0.13 16.95 -8.53
CA PHE A 68 0.44 16.11 -7.48
C PHE A 68 0.74 16.88 -6.18
N GLU A 69 1.06 18.18 -6.27
CA GLU A 69 1.19 19.03 -5.09
C GLU A 69 -0.16 19.23 -4.40
N ASP A 70 -1.20 19.62 -5.14
CA ASP A 70 -2.57 19.77 -4.62
C ASP A 70 -3.08 18.45 -4.04
N PHE A 71 -2.82 17.32 -4.72
CA PHE A 71 -3.18 15.99 -4.24
C PHE A 71 -2.48 15.66 -2.92
N ARG A 72 -1.18 15.95 -2.79
CA ARG A 72 -0.45 15.73 -1.54
C ARG A 72 -1.04 16.56 -0.39
N VAL A 73 -1.39 17.81 -0.64
CA VAL A 73 -2.07 18.67 0.34
C VAL A 73 -3.43 18.11 0.72
N TYR A 74 -4.22 17.66 -0.27
CA TYR A 74 -5.52 17.04 -0.05
C TYR A 74 -5.42 15.81 0.85
N MET A 75 -4.53 14.87 0.52
CA MET A 75 -4.34 13.64 1.28
C MET A 75 -3.81 13.89 2.69
N HIS A 76 -2.87 14.84 2.83
CA HIS A 76 -2.37 15.26 4.15
C HIS A 76 -3.49 15.83 5.02
N GLY A 77 -4.33 16.70 4.47
CA GLY A 77 -5.49 17.25 5.18
C GLY A 77 -6.50 16.19 5.59
N LYS A 78 -6.75 15.18 4.73
CA LYS A 78 -7.58 14.01 5.07
C LYS A 78 -6.99 13.21 6.24
N ALA A 79 -5.70 12.95 6.17
CA ALA A 79 -5.00 12.19 7.21
C ALA A 79 -5.01 12.93 8.56
N GLU A 80 -4.70 14.22 8.58
CA GLU A 80 -4.69 15.02 9.81
C GLU A 80 -6.05 15.01 10.54
N ARG A 81 -7.17 14.93 9.79
CA ARG A 81 -8.51 14.82 10.36
C ARG A 81 -8.91 13.37 10.69
N GLY A 82 -8.02 12.39 10.50
CA GLY A 82 -8.34 10.97 10.73
C GLY A 82 -9.35 10.39 9.72
N GLU A 83 -9.45 10.99 8.54
CA GLU A 83 -10.41 10.60 7.50
C GLU A 83 -9.86 9.52 6.54
N ILE A 84 -8.74 8.88 6.88
CA ILE A 84 -8.20 7.73 6.16
C ILE A 84 -8.40 6.49 7.05
N PRO A 85 -9.48 5.72 6.87
CA PRO A 85 -9.80 4.61 7.75
C PRO A 85 -8.91 3.39 7.48
N LEU A 86 -8.83 2.50 8.46
CA LEU A 86 -8.27 1.17 8.26
C LEU A 86 -9.19 0.31 7.39
N LYS A 87 -8.57 -0.57 6.62
CA LYS A 87 -9.28 -1.58 5.83
C LYS A 87 -9.92 -2.62 6.73
N LYS A 88 -10.97 -3.25 6.20
CA LYS A 88 -11.71 -4.30 6.90
C LYS A 88 -10.79 -5.42 7.35
N GLY A 89 -10.89 -5.77 8.64
CA GLY A 89 -10.11 -6.84 9.26
C GLY A 89 -8.70 -6.46 9.71
N ALA A 90 -8.21 -5.23 9.43
CA ALA A 90 -6.86 -4.81 9.82
C ALA A 90 -6.64 -4.89 11.34
N LEU A 91 -7.52 -4.31 12.13
CA LEU A 91 -7.43 -4.39 13.60
C LEU A 91 -7.51 -5.84 14.11
N ALA A 92 -8.47 -6.63 13.59
CA ALA A 92 -8.63 -8.02 14.01
C ALA A 92 -7.38 -8.87 13.70
N LEU A 93 -6.74 -8.63 12.54
CA LEU A 93 -5.50 -9.33 12.19
C LEU A 93 -4.34 -8.88 13.10
N LEU A 94 -4.19 -7.57 13.37
CA LEU A 94 -3.17 -7.08 14.30
C LEU A 94 -3.37 -7.67 15.70
N ASP A 95 -4.60 -7.71 16.20
CA ASP A 95 -4.93 -8.32 17.51
C ASP A 95 -4.56 -9.81 17.54
N ALA A 96 -4.83 -10.54 16.46
CA ALA A 96 -4.47 -11.95 16.34
C ALA A 96 -2.95 -12.18 16.29
N LEU A 97 -2.19 -11.27 15.69
CA LEU A 97 -0.73 -11.32 15.66
C LEU A 97 -0.14 -11.05 17.05
N ASP A 98 -0.63 -10.05 17.76
CA ASP A 98 -0.19 -9.73 19.12
C ASP A 98 -0.47 -10.89 20.08
N ALA A 99 -1.68 -11.47 20.02
CA ALA A 99 -2.06 -12.62 20.84
C ALA A 99 -1.18 -13.85 20.59
N ARG A 100 -0.59 -13.97 19.39
CA ARG A 100 0.32 -15.07 19.01
C ARG A 100 1.80 -14.71 19.19
N GLY A 101 2.12 -13.48 19.61
CA GLY A 101 3.50 -13.01 19.71
C GLY A 101 4.22 -12.96 18.34
N VAL A 102 3.49 -12.79 17.24
CA VAL A 102 4.05 -12.70 15.88
C VAL A 102 4.33 -11.24 15.54
N PRO A 103 5.60 -10.83 15.43
CA PRO A 103 5.95 -9.46 15.11
C PRO A 103 5.52 -9.09 13.71
N CYS A 104 5.18 -7.81 13.51
CA CYS A 104 4.84 -7.31 12.19
C CYS A 104 5.55 -6.00 11.85
N ALA A 105 5.65 -5.72 10.56
CA ALA A 105 6.24 -4.51 10.00
C ALA A 105 5.38 -3.96 8.85
N VAL A 106 5.57 -2.69 8.55
CA VAL A 106 5.04 -2.06 7.34
C VAL A 106 6.16 -1.89 6.32
N ALA A 107 5.87 -2.17 5.04
CA ALA A 107 6.73 -2.00 3.88
C ALA A 107 5.98 -1.23 2.78
N SER A 108 6.01 0.09 2.82
CA SER A 108 5.25 0.97 1.91
C SER A 108 6.15 1.76 0.96
N SER A 109 5.70 1.93 -0.29
CA SER A 109 6.35 2.81 -1.26
C SER A 109 6.18 4.30 -0.95
N SER A 110 5.27 4.65 -0.07
CA SER A 110 4.99 6.02 0.37
C SER A 110 6.13 6.63 1.18
N MET A 111 6.12 7.96 1.30
CA MET A 111 7.10 8.70 2.11
C MET A 111 6.92 8.38 3.60
N ARG A 112 8.02 8.38 4.35
CA ARG A 112 8.03 8.01 5.77
C ARG A 112 7.05 8.83 6.60
N GLU A 113 7.00 10.12 6.35
CA GLU A 113 6.11 11.06 7.03
C GLU A 113 4.64 10.71 6.80
N THR A 114 4.29 10.36 5.57
CA THR A 114 2.93 9.94 5.18
C THR A 114 2.54 8.65 5.88
N VAL A 115 3.41 7.63 5.84
CA VAL A 115 3.15 6.34 6.48
C VAL A 115 2.93 6.51 7.98
N ARG A 116 3.81 7.28 8.64
CA ARG A 116 3.67 7.52 10.08
C ARG A 116 2.40 8.28 10.42
N LEU A 117 2.07 9.31 9.65
CA LEU A 117 0.86 10.10 9.86
C LEU A 117 -0.40 9.22 9.76
N TYR A 118 -0.52 8.40 8.70
CA TYR A 118 -1.71 7.56 8.50
C TYR A 118 -1.86 6.54 9.63
N LEU A 119 -0.79 5.84 9.98
CA LEU A 119 -0.82 4.81 11.02
C LEU A 119 -0.99 5.40 12.43
N ASP A 120 -0.44 6.59 12.69
CA ASP A 120 -0.62 7.30 13.97
C ASP A 120 -2.06 7.76 14.16
N LYS A 121 -2.62 8.43 13.14
CA LYS A 121 -4.02 8.88 13.17
C LYS A 121 -5.03 7.71 13.21
N ALA A 122 -4.66 6.56 12.63
CA ALA A 122 -5.43 5.32 12.76
C ALA A 122 -5.24 4.60 14.10
N GLY A 123 -4.34 5.08 14.97
CA GLY A 123 -4.07 4.52 16.30
C GLY A 123 -3.32 3.19 16.29
N VAL A 124 -2.64 2.83 15.18
CA VAL A 124 -1.98 1.52 15.03
C VAL A 124 -0.47 1.58 14.84
N LEU A 125 0.13 2.78 14.79
CA LEU A 125 1.57 2.92 14.55
C LEU A 125 2.43 2.11 15.53
N GLY A 126 2.06 2.10 16.80
CA GLY A 126 2.78 1.38 17.86
C GLY A 126 2.67 -0.16 17.80
N ARG A 127 1.83 -0.70 16.90
CA ARG A 127 1.66 -2.15 16.71
C ARG A 127 2.77 -2.75 15.84
N PHE A 128 3.50 -1.92 15.09
CA PHE A 128 4.52 -2.37 14.14
C PHE A 128 5.91 -2.24 14.76
N ALA A 129 6.65 -3.35 14.79
CA ALA A 129 8.05 -3.37 15.25
C ALA A 129 8.98 -2.61 14.31
N ALA A 130 8.61 -2.46 13.03
CA ALA A 130 9.35 -1.66 12.05
C ALA A 130 8.42 -1.02 11.02
N VAL A 131 8.82 0.16 10.54
CA VAL A 131 8.20 0.86 9.41
C VAL A 131 9.29 1.15 8.39
N VAL A 132 9.26 0.43 7.27
CA VAL A 132 10.19 0.57 6.15
C VAL A 132 9.48 1.28 5.01
N THR A 133 10.12 2.29 4.46
CA THR A 133 9.56 3.12 3.40
C THR A 133 10.53 3.24 2.24
N GLY A 134 10.04 3.16 1.02
CA GLY A 134 10.84 3.33 -0.19
C GLY A 134 11.48 4.72 -0.27
N GLY A 135 10.67 5.76 -0.20
CA GLY A 135 11.11 7.15 -0.06
C GLY A 135 12.22 7.59 -1.01
N GLY A 136 12.40 6.94 -2.16
CA GLY A 136 13.48 7.18 -3.12
C GLY A 136 14.85 6.60 -2.72
N ARG A 137 14.96 5.89 -1.60
CA ARG A 137 16.21 5.27 -1.13
C ARG A 137 16.36 3.81 -1.53
N LEU A 138 15.26 3.11 -1.70
CA LEU A 138 15.20 1.72 -2.13
C LEU A 138 14.56 1.63 -3.51
N PRO A 139 14.94 0.64 -4.32
CA PRO A 139 14.22 0.33 -5.56
C PRO A 139 12.74 0.12 -5.28
N SER A 140 11.89 0.67 -6.17
CA SER A 140 10.44 0.52 -6.04
C SER A 140 9.99 -0.91 -6.33
N LYS A 141 8.89 -1.36 -5.73
CA LYS A 141 8.19 -2.59 -6.11
C LYS A 141 7.98 -2.59 -7.65
N PRO A 142 8.29 -3.68 -8.38
CA PRO A 142 8.38 -5.06 -7.90
C PRO A 142 9.76 -5.52 -7.42
N ALA A 143 10.74 -4.62 -7.20
CA ALA A 143 11.99 -5.01 -6.55
C ALA A 143 11.72 -5.47 -5.10
N PRO A 144 12.45 -6.50 -4.60
CA PRO A 144 12.17 -7.11 -3.29
C PRO A 144 12.69 -6.30 -2.11
N ASP A 145 13.49 -5.27 -2.36
CA ASP A 145 14.36 -4.59 -1.39
C ASP A 145 13.60 -4.11 -0.14
N ILE A 146 12.42 -3.56 -0.30
CA ILE A 146 11.62 -3.03 0.81
C ILE A 146 11.14 -4.16 1.75
N PHE A 147 10.77 -5.32 1.19
CA PHE A 147 10.38 -6.48 1.97
C PHE A 147 11.57 -7.14 2.66
N LEU A 148 12.71 -7.25 1.97
CA LEU A 148 13.97 -7.76 2.53
C LEU A 148 14.43 -6.89 3.70
N GLU A 149 14.37 -5.56 3.56
CA GLU A 149 14.74 -4.63 4.61
C GLU A 149 13.78 -4.74 5.81
N ALA A 150 12.48 -4.92 5.58
CA ALA A 150 11.50 -5.14 6.65
C ALA A 150 11.78 -6.45 7.41
N ALA A 151 12.08 -7.55 6.70
CA ALA A 151 12.46 -8.82 7.32
C ALA A 151 13.75 -8.69 8.15
N ARG A 152 14.74 -7.96 7.64
CA ARG A 152 16.00 -7.66 8.35
C ARG A 152 15.73 -6.90 9.66
N HIS A 153 14.85 -5.91 9.65
CA HIS A 153 14.47 -5.16 10.86
C HIS A 153 13.74 -6.02 11.88
N LEU A 154 12.96 -7.01 11.43
CA LEU A 154 12.29 -7.96 12.32
C LEU A 154 13.21 -9.08 12.82
N GLY A 155 14.41 -9.22 12.26
CA GLY A 155 15.33 -10.32 12.58
C GLY A 155 14.80 -11.70 12.15
N VAL A 156 13.94 -11.76 11.13
CA VAL A 156 13.31 -12.99 10.64
C VAL A 156 13.73 -13.24 9.19
N MET A 157 14.11 -14.49 8.89
CA MET A 157 14.45 -14.87 7.52
C MET A 157 13.25 -14.70 6.59
N PRO A 158 13.42 -14.18 5.36
CA PRO A 158 12.32 -13.95 4.41
C PRO A 158 11.41 -15.18 4.20
N ALA A 159 11.97 -16.37 4.11
CA ALA A 159 11.22 -17.63 3.97
C ALA A 159 10.24 -17.93 5.13
N HIS A 160 10.39 -17.26 6.27
CA HIS A 160 9.50 -17.35 7.43
C HIS A 160 8.58 -16.12 7.57
N CYS A 161 8.62 -15.19 6.62
CA CYS A 161 7.75 -14.02 6.58
C CYS A 161 6.55 -14.25 5.66
N LEU A 162 5.41 -13.70 6.04
CA LEU A 162 4.24 -13.54 5.20
C LEU A 162 4.18 -12.08 4.74
N ALA A 163 4.29 -11.84 3.45
CA ALA A 163 4.00 -10.54 2.85
C ALA A 163 2.52 -10.46 2.51
N LEU A 164 1.85 -9.38 2.91
CA LEU A 164 0.46 -9.08 2.57
C LEU A 164 0.43 -7.84 1.69
N GLU A 165 -0.30 -7.93 0.58
CA GLU A 165 -0.33 -6.95 -0.49
C GLU A 165 -1.68 -6.89 -1.21
N ASP A 166 -1.99 -5.75 -1.81
CA ASP A 166 -3.17 -5.54 -2.65
C ASP A 166 -2.83 -5.40 -4.14
N SER A 167 -1.56 -5.12 -4.47
CA SER A 167 -1.10 -4.72 -5.80
C SER A 167 -0.28 -5.79 -6.53
N ALA A 168 -0.32 -5.72 -7.87
CA ALA A 168 0.46 -6.61 -8.74
C ALA A 168 1.98 -6.45 -8.54
N ASN A 169 2.47 -5.22 -8.36
CA ASN A 169 3.89 -4.97 -8.14
C ASN A 169 4.32 -5.45 -6.76
N GLY A 170 3.47 -5.31 -5.78
CA GLY A 170 3.75 -5.72 -4.42
C GLY A 170 3.80 -7.24 -4.24
N VAL A 171 2.84 -8.00 -4.80
CA VAL A 171 2.91 -9.47 -4.72
C VAL A 171 4.14 -10.03 -5.43
N ARG A 172 4.56 -9.41 -6.56
CA ARG A 172 5.82 -9.77 -7.23
C ARG A 172 7.03 -9.48 -6.35
N ALA A 173 7.05 -8.33 -5.67
CA ALA A 173 8.12 -7.95 -4.76
C ALA A 173 8.24 -8.92 -3.58
N GLY A 174 7.11 -9.26 -2.93
CA GLY A 174 7.07 -10.24 -1.84
C GLY A 174 7.56 -11.62 -2.29
N ARG A 175 7.13 -12.08 -3.47
CA ARG A 175 7.60 -13.33 -4.06
C ARG A 175 9.10 -13.30 -4.40
N ALA A 176 9.58 -12.20 -4.99
CA ALA A 176 11.02 -12.02 -5.29
C ALA A 176 11.88 -11.96 -4.02
N ALA A 177 11.31 -11.49 -2.91
CA ALA A 177 11.96 -11.54 -1.58
C ALA A 177 12.03 -12.96 -0.98
N GLY A 178 11.44 -13.97 -1.63
CA GLY A 178 11.40 -15.34 -1.13
C GLY A 178 10.42 -15.55 0.02
N MET A 179 9.41 -14.70 0.14
CA MET A 179 8.39 -14.76 1.19
C MET A 179 7.17 -15.58 0.74
N ARG A 180 6.40 -16.05 1.71
CA ARG A 180 5.00 -16.43 1.47
C ARG A 180 4.21 -15.16 1.18
N VAL A 181 3.30 -15.18 0.22
CA VAL A 181 2.58 -13.99 -0.24
C VAL A 181 1.08 -14.22 -0.20
N GLY A 182 0.37 -13.35 0.51
CA GLY A 182 -1.08 -13.25 0.46
C GLY A 182 -1.51 -11.97 -0.25
N MET A 183 -2.45 -12.09 -1.19
CA MET A 183 -3.07 -10.93 -1.83
C MET A 183 -4.45 -10.66 -1.25
N VAL A 184 -4.70 -9.40 -0.90
CA VAL A 184 -6.02 -8.89 -0.48
C VAL A 184 -6.36 -7.75 -1.44
N PRO A 185 -7.01 -8.03 -2.57
CA PRO A 185 -7.29 -7.04 -3.61
C PRO A 185 -8.11 -5.86 -3.08
N ASP A 186 -7.83 -4.64 -3.55
CA ASP A 186 -8.66 -3.47 -3.27
C ASP A 186 -9.39 -2.98 -4.54
N LEU A 187 -9.00 -1.83 -5.08
CA LEU A 187 -9.65 -1.22 -6.25
C LEU A 187 -9.33 -1.99 -7.54
N ILE A 188 -8.17 -2.63 -7.60
CA ILE A 188 -7.78 -3.47 -8.72
C ILE A 188 -8.04 -4.94 -8.36
N PRO A 189 -8.97 -5.61 -9.06
CA PRO A 189 -9.30 -7.00 -8.75
C PRO A 189 -8.14 -7.94 -9.06
N PHE A 190 -8.13 -9.10 -8.37
CA PHE A 190 -7.17 -10.15 -8.65
C PHE A 190 -7.24 -10.61 -10.11
N SER A 191 -6.09 -10.71 -10.74
CA SER A 191 -5.93 -11.27 -12.08
C SER A 191 -5.31 -12.66 -12.01
N PRO A 192 -5.79 -13.65 -12.76
CA PRO A 192 -5.19 -15.00 -12.83
C PRO A 192 -3.69 -14.98 -13.19
N ALA A 193 -3.22 -13.95 -13.89
CA ALA A 193 -1.80 -13.76 -14.18
C ALA A 193 -0.92 -13.56 -12.93
N LEU A 194 -1.54 -13.22 -11.79
CA LEU A 194 -0.84 -13.06 -10.50
C LEU A 194 -0.79 -14.36 -9.68
N ALA A 195 -1.51 -15.39 -10.07
CA ALA A 195 -1.54 -16.66 -9.33
C ALA A 195 -0.15 -17.25 -9.02
N PRO A 196 0.86 -17.19 -9.93
CA PRO A 196 2.20 -17.71 -9.61
C PRO A 196 2.93 -16.95 -8.50
N TYR A 197 2.48 -15.74 -8.16
CA TYR A 197 3.11 -14.86 -7.17
C TYR A 197 2.42 -14.90 -5.81
N CYS A 198 1.22 -15.50 -5.71
CA CYS A 198 0.41 -15.54 -4.49
C CYS A 198 0.31 -16.97 -3.98
N ASP A 199 0.43 -17.17 -2.66
CA ASP A 199 0.12 -18.45 -2.01
C ASP A 199 -1.38 -18.55 -1.68
N PHE A 200 -2.03 -17.40 -1.52
CA PHE A 200 -3.49 -17.30 -1.36
C PHE A 200 -3.99 -15.90 -1.75
N VAL A 201 -5.28 -15.81 -1.99
CA VAL A 201 -6.04 -14.56 -2.16
C VAL A 201 -7.14 -14.55 -1.10
N ALA A 202 -7.35 -13.41 -0.46
CA ALA A 202 -8.37 -13.25 0.58
C ALA A 202 -9.23 -12.00 0.30
N ASP A 203 -10.50 -12.05 0.67
CA ASP A 203 -11.44 -10.94 0.45
C ASP A 203 -11.20 -9.74 1.37
N ASP A 204 -10.66 -9.98 2.57
CA ASP A 204 -10.26 -8.96 3.54
C ASP A 204 -9.21 -9.52 4.51
N LEU A 205 -8.61 -8.64 5.31
CA LEU A 205 -7.53 -9.01 6.24
C LEU A 205 -7.97 -9.97 7.35
N SER A 206 -9.26 -10.02 7.72
CA SER A 206 -9.74 -10.98 8.73
C SER A 206 -9.66 -12.43 8.24
N ARG A 207 -9.74 -12.64 6.92
CA ARG A 207 -9.60 -13.95 6.28
C ARG A 207 -8.17 -14.49 6.28
N VAL A 208 -7.20 -13.66 6.61
CA VAL A 208 -5.79 -14.07 6.75
C VAL A 208 -5.55 -14.77 8.09
N ILE A 209 -6.33 -14.46 9.13
CA ILE A 209 -6.12 -14.97 10.52
C ILE A 209 -6.01 -16.52 10.59
N PRO A 210 -6.88 -17.31 9.92
CA PRO A 210 -6.75 -18.76 9.93
C PRO A 210 -5.59 -19.30 9.08
N LEU A 211 -4.94 -18.45 8.29
CA LEU A 211 -3.85 -18.82 7.39
C LEU A 211 -2.45 -18.49 7.96
N LEU A 212 -2.35 -17.91 9.15
CA LEU A 212 -1.10 -17.54 9.83
C LEU A 212 -0.21 -18.72 10.23
#